data_50c495ac5dcc7bc560067d136ffc4a3a
#
_entry.id   50c495ac5dcc7bc560067d136ffc4a3a
#
_cell.length_a   1.000
_cell.length_b   1.000
_cell.length_c   1.000
_cell.angle_alpha   90.00
_cell.angle_beta   90.00
_cell.angle_gamma   90.00
#
_symmetry.space_group_name_H-M   'P 1'
#
loop_
_entity.id
_entity.type
_entity.pdbx_description
1 polymer ?
#
loop_
_entity_poly.entity_id
_entity_poly.type
_entity_poly.pdbx_seq_one_letter_code
_entity_poly.pdbx_strand_id
1 'polypeptide(L)'
;MEMRAYPSDYLTSAQRILGDMLDFAVNTCDLDIDSYFGLFTVSSVSVQFQNGNPTYIAGKTGCELVKEVIADAGMSPLSYEDEMYLDKSPEYWAGWALAYYQWYTCRTFTKIHKVVSLKRIVSMYDIYHEMDITHFIDTINELWDNYYKETNLKRLRKLAGLSQRELSELSGVPLRQIQLFEQRQRNINHTKAIDVVKFARVLRCKTE
;
A
#
# COMPACT_ATOMS: atom_id res chain seq x y z
N MET A 1 9.99 0.16 18.19
CA MET A 1 10.15 -0.54 16.89
C MET A 1 9.04 -0.03 16.01
N GLU A 2 9.36 0.53 14.88
CA GLU A 2 8.33 0.99 13.93
C GLU A 2 7.72 -0.22 13.23
N MET A 3 6.39 -0.21 13.09
CA MET A 3 5.69 -1.29 12.38
C MET A 3 5.93 -1.15 10.88
N ARG A 4 6.32 -2.25 10.24
CA ARG A 4 6.49 -2.38 8.79
C ARG A 4 5.66 -3.56 8.30
N ALA A 5 5.31 -3.61 7.01
CA ALA A 5 4.45 -4.66 6.48
C ALA A 5 5.09 -6.06 6.58
N TYR A 6 6.42 -6.13 6.46
CA TYR A 6 7.20 -7.36 6.59
C TYR A 6 8.66 -7.02 6.99
N PRO A 7 9.49 -8.02 7.36
CA PRO A 7 10.89 -7.79 7.74
C PRO A 7 11.69 -7.07 6.66
N SER A 8 12.57 -6.14 7.09
CA SER A 8 13.38 -5.30 6.19
C SER A 8 14.29 -6.09 5.24
N ASP A 9 14.69 -7.30 5.63
CA ASP A 9 15.56 -8.18 4.84
C ASP A 9 14.94 -8.55 3.47
N TYR A 10 13.60 -8.51 3.37
CA TYR A 10 12.88 -8.76 2.12
C TYR A 10 12.63 -7.51 1.28
N LEU A 11 12.88 -6.31 1.82
CA LEU A 11 12.48 -5.06 1.16
C LEU A 11 13.10 -4.88 -0.23
N THR A 12 14.41 -5.08 -0.35
CA THR A 12 15.13 -4.94 -1.63
C THR A 12 14.59 -5.90 -2.70
N SER A 13 14.29 -7.15 -2.30
CA SER A 13 13.70 -8.13 -3.21
C SER A 13 12.28 -7.74 -3.64
N ALA A 14 11.45 -7.32 -2.70
CA ALA A 14 10.09 -6.89 -2.96
C ALA A 14 10.05 -5.67 -3.90
N GLN A 15 10.91 -4.68 -3.66
CA GLN A 15 11.04 -3.51 -4.53
C GLN A 15 11.42 -3.92 -5.97
N ARG A 16 12.42 -4.78 -6.12
CA ARG A 16 12.83 -5.28 -7.44
C ARG A 16 11.70 -6.03 -8.12
N ILE A 17 11.04 -6.96 -7.44
CA ILE A 17 9.98 -7.79 -8.01
C ILE A 17 8.77 -6.95 -8.45
N LEU A 18 8.34 -5.99 -7.64
CA LEU A 18 7.22 -5.11 -8.03
C LEU A 18 7.62 -4.16 -9.16
N GLY A 19 8.88 -3.71 -9.19
CA GLY A 19 9.45 -2.95 -10.31
C GLY A 19 9.45 -3.76 -11.60
N ASP A 20 10.05 -4.95 -11.59
CA ASP A 20 10.09 -5.85 -12.74
C ASP A 20 8.67 -6.25 -13.21
N MET A 21 7.72 -6.40 -12.28
CA MET A 21 6.31 -6.69 -12.60
C MET A 21 5.66 -5.57 -13.42
N LEU A 22 5.79 -4.32 -13.00
CA LEU A 22 5.19 -3.20 -13.73
C LEU A 22 5.90 -2.95 -15.06
N ASP A 23 7.23 -3.06 -15.08
CA ASP A 23 8.03 -2.94 -16.29
C ASP A 23 7.63 -3.96 -17.35
N PHE A 24 7.56 -5.23 -16.98
CA PHE A 24 7.14 -6.32 -17.87
C PHE A 24 5.69 -6.16 -18.33
N ALA A 25 4.78 -5.80 -17.44
CA ALA A 25 3.37 -5.63 -17.79
C ALA A 25 3.17 -4.54 -18.86
N VAL A 26 3.90 -3.44 -18.77
CA VAL A 26 3.73 -2.30 -19.68
C VAL A 26 4.62 -2.44 -20.92
N ASN A 27 5.92 -2.65 -20.74
CA ASN A 27 6.89 -2.54 -21.83
C ASN A 27 7.01 -3.82 -22.66
N THR A 28 6.69 -5.00 -22.10
CA THR A 28 6.68 -6.27 -22.85
C THR A 28 5.27 -6.68 -23.24
N CYS A 29 4.32 -6.61 -22.29
CA CYS A 29 2.96 -7.10 -22.53
C CYS A 29 2.01 -6.02 -23.10
N ASP A 30 2.46 -4.77 -23.29
CA ASP A 30 1.71 -3.64 -23.84
C ASP A 30 0.38 -3.38 -23.08
N LEU A 31 0.38 -3.60 -21.77
CA LEU A 31 -0.79 -3.39 -20.93
C LEU A 31 -0.87 -1.93 -20.45
N ASP A 32 -2.07 -1.36 -20.41
CA ASP A 32 -2.28 -0.06 -19.76
C ASP A 32 -2.00 -0.19 -18.27
N ILE A 33 -1.09 0.63 -17.74
CA ILE A 33 -0.56 0.50 -16.39
C ILE A 33 -1.63 0.61 -15.30
N ASP A 34 -2.58 1.55 -15.43
CA ASP A 34 -3.65 1.72 -14.43
C ASP A 34 -4.66 0.57 -14.50
N SER A 35 -4.99 0.09 -15.70
CA SER A 35 -5.87 -1.06 -15.92
C SER A 35 -5.25 -2.33 -15.34
N TYR A 36 -3.97 -2.60 -15.66
CA TYR A 36 -3.25 -3.76 -15.12
C TYR A 36 -3.13 -3.68 -13.59
N PHE A 37 -2.76 -2.52 -13.05
CA PHE A 37 -2.65 -2.35 -11.61
C PHE A 37 -3.99 -2.49 -10.90
N GLY A 38 -5.08 -2.08 -11.55
CA GLY A 38 -6.43 -2.35 -11.08
C GLY A 38 -6.69 -3.85 -10.89
N LEU A 39 -6.32 -4.70 -11.87
CA LEU A 39 -6.40 -6.15 -11.76
C LEU A 39 -5.49 -6.68 -10.63
N PHE A 40 -4.25 -6.21 -10.55
CA PHE A 40 -3.33 -6.58 -9.47
C PHE A 40 -3.94 -6.30 -8.09
N THR A 41 -4.53 -5.12 -7.86
CA THR A 41 -5.06 -4.75 -6.55
C THR A 41 -6.19 -5.64 -6.03
N VAL A 42 -6.88 -6.36 -6.91
CA VAL A 42 -7.98 -7.28 -6.55
C VAL A 42 -7.58 -8.74 -6.63
N SER A 43 -6.37 -9.05 -7.12
CA SER A 43 -5.85 -10.40 -7.24
C SER A 43 -5.40 -11.01 -5.91
N SER A 44 -5.27 -12.33 -5.87
CA SER A 44 -4.64 -13.05 -4.77
C SER A 44 -3.16 -12.65 -4.61
N VAL A 45 -2.48 -12.33 -5.71
CA VAL A 45 -1.07 -11.91 -5.75
C VAL A 45 -0.85 -10.68 -4.88
N SER A 46 -1.70 -9.65 -5.00
CA SER A 46 -1.55 -8.43 -4.20
C SER A 46 -1.74 -8.68 -2.71
N VAL A 47 -2.65 -9.57 -2.34
CA VAL A 47 -2.89 -9.95 -0.94
C VAL A 47 -1.67 -10.67 -0.37
N GLN A 48 -1.10 -11.61 -1.10
CA GLN A 48 0.10 -12.34 -0.67
C GLN A 48 1.32 -11.40 -0.58
N PHE A 49 1.50 -10.52 -1.56
CA PHE A 49 2.61 -9.58 -1.60
C PHE A 49 2.56 -8.60 -0.43
N GLN A 50 1.45 -7.90 -0.24
CA GLN A 50 1.33 -6.87 0.81
C GLN A 50 1.41 -7.44 2.23
N ASN A 51 1.08 -8.73 2.42
CA ASN A 51 1.20 -9.44 3.69
C ASN A 51 2.60 -10.05 3.90
N GLY A 52 3.53 -9.83 2.97
CA GLY A 52 4.91 -10.26 3.10
C GLY A 52 5.13 -11.76 2.95
N ASN A 53 4.30 -12.46 2.14
CA ASN A 53 4.56 -13.87 1.85
C ASN A 53 5.89 -14.01 1.09
N PRO A 54 6.90 -14.72 1.66
CA PRO A 54 8.24 -14.82 1.07
C PRO A 54 8.25 -15.31 -0.39
N THR A 55 7.32 -16.17 -0.76
CA THR A 55 7.20 -16.66 -2.15
C THR A 55 6.93 -15.51 -3.12
N TYR A 56 6.13 -14.52 -2.72
CA TYR A 56 5.71 -13.42 -3.58
C TYR A 56 6.65 -12.21 -3.51
N ILE A 57 7.30 -11.96 -2.37
CA ILE A 57 8.19 -10.81 -2.21
C ILE A 57 9.67 -11.12 -2.46
N ALA A 58 10.06 -12.42 -2.58
CA ALA A 58 11.43 -12.84 -2.79
C ALA A 58 11.61 -14.11 -3.63
N GLY A 59 10.56 -14.91 -3.82
CA GLY A 59 10.67 -16.23 -4.46
C GLY A 59 10.27 -16.27 -5.92
N LYS A 60 9.35 -15.40 -6.36
CA LYS A 60 8.87 -15.30 -7.75
C LYS A 60 9.50 -14.13 -8.49
N THR A 61 9.50 -14.19 -9.80
CA THR A 61 9.89 -13.09 -10.68
C THR A 61 8.70 -12.14 -10.92
N GLY A 62 8.98 -10.90 -11.37
CA GLY A 62 7.93 -9.97 -11.79
C GLY A 62 7.06 -10.53 -12.92
N CYS A 63 7.69 -11.22 -13.90
CA CYS A 63 6.99 -11.86 -15.01
C CYS A 63 6.01 -12.94 -14.55
N GLU A 64 6.41 -13.78 -13.61
CA GLU A 64 5.52 -14.81 -13.02
C GLU A 64 4.32 -14.14 -12.32
N LEU A 65 4.55 -13.04 -11.59
CA LEU A 65 3.45 -12.32 -10.94
C LEU A 65 2.47 -11.73 -11.95
N VAL A 66 2.94 -11.18 -13.09
CA VAL A 66 2.05 -10.70 -14.16
C VAL A 66 1.17 -11.82 -14.68
N LYS A 67 1.76 -12.98 -15.00
CA LYS A 67 1.02 -14.14 -15.50
C LYS A 67 -0.04 -14.63 -14.50
N GLU A 68 0.29 -14.63 -13.22
CA GLU A 68 -0.68 -15.00 -12.17
C GLU A 68 -1.82 -13.99 -12.03
N VAL A 69 -1.53 -12.69 -12.07
CA VAL A 69 -2.57 -11.63 -12.03
C VAL A 69 -3.54 -11.78 -13.20
N ILE A 70 -3.02 -12.04 -14.41
CA ILE A 70 -3.84 -12.26 -15.61
C ILE A 70 -4.70 -13.53 -15.47
N ALA A 71 -4.13 -14.60 -14.91
CA ALA A 71 -4.86 -15.84 -14.63
C ALA A 71 -5.96 -15.63 -13.57
N ASP A 72 -5.67 -14.91 -12.47
CA ASP A 72 -6.64 -14.58 -11.44
C ASP A 72 -7.82 -13.75 -12.00
N ALA A 73 -7.55 -12.93 -13.02
CA ALA A 73 -8.57 -12.14 -13.71
C ALA A 73 -9.40 -12.98 -14.72
N GLY A 74 -9.09 -14.25 -14.90
CA GLY A 74 -9.75 -15.13 -15.87
C GLY A 74 -9.47 -14.77 -17.34
N MET A 75 -8.39 -14.03 -17.60
CA MET A 75 -7.97 -13.64 -18.94
C MET A 75 -7.13 -14.75 -19.61
N SER A 76 -7.06 -14.71 -20.94
CA SER A 76 -6.22 -15.64 -21.70
C SER A 76 -4.75 -15.50 -21.29
N PRO A 77 -3.99 -16.63 -21.21
CA PRO A 77 -2.58 -16.59 -20.90
C PRO A 77 -1.80 -15.69 -21.86
N LEU A 78 -0.88 -14.92 -21.31
CA LEU A 78 0.04 -14.11 -22.10
C LEU A 78 1.09 -15.02 -22.78
N SER A 79 1.32 -14.83 -24.07
CA SER A 79 2.30 -15.61 -24.87
C SER A 79 3.65 -14.88 -25.02
N TYR A 80 3.98 -14.02 -24.09
CA TYR A 80 5.26 -13.32 -24.06
C TYR A 80 6.32 -14.15 -23.32
N GLU A 81 7.55 -14.12 -23.82
CA GLU A 81 8.71 -14.68 -23.13
C GLU A 81 9.05 -13.81 -21.91
N ASP A 82 9.64 -14.43 -20.89
CA ASP A 82 10.08 -13.71 -19.71
C ASP A 82 11.28 -12.84 -20.07
N GLU A 83 11.10 -11.53 -20.03
CA GLU A 83 12.09 -10.56 -20.36
C GLU A 83 12.31 -9.60 -19.18
N MET A 84 13.58 -9.34 -18.86
CA MET A 84 13.96 -8.36 -17.85
C MET A 84 14.95 -7.38 -18.47
N TYR A 85 14.58 -6.11 -18.46
CA TYR A 85 15.42 -5.06 -19.02
C TYR A 85 16.55 -4.68 -18.06
N LEU A 86 17.75 -4.46 -18.60
CA LEU A 86 18.88 -3.93 -17.83
C LEU A 86 18.68 -2.45 -17.53
N ASP A 87 18.22 -1.69 -18.52
CA ASP A 87 17.88 -0.29 -18.38
C ASP A 87 16.47 -0.19 -17.76
N LYS A 88 16.40 0.30 -16.55
CA LYS A 88 15.16 0.36 -15.77
C LYS A 88 14.29 1.53 -16.21
N SER A 89 13.06 1.22 -16.59
CA SER A 89 12.06 2.18 -17.04
C SER A 89 11.46 3.02 -15.88
N PRO A 90 10.76 4.13 -16.20
CA PRO A 90 9.94 4.83 -15.24
C PRO A 90 8.88 3.94 -14.57
N GLU A 91 8.34 2.94 -15.27
CA GLU A 91 7.40 1.95 -14.76
C GLU A 91 8.05 1.05 -13.71
N TYR A 92 9.30 0.61 -13.97
CA TYR A 92 10.07 -0.11 -12.96
C TYR A 92 10.24 0.71 -11.69
N TRP A 93 10.68 1.98 -11.83
CA TRP A 93 10.85 2.86 -10.69
C TRP A 93 9.54 3.06 -9.92
N ALA A 94 8.42 3.22 -10.63
CA ALA A 94 7.12 3.37 -9.99
C ALA A 94 6.76 2.15 -9.13
N GLY A 95 7.01 0.94 -9.63
CA GLY A 95 6.82 -0.29 -8.86
C GLY A 95 7.76 -0.39 -7.66
N TRP A 96 9.03 -0.06 -7.87
CA TRP A 96 10.06 -0.04 -6.83
C TRP A 96 9.70 0.92 -5.68
N ALA A 97 9.32 2.16 -6.00
CA ALA A 97 8.92 3.18 -5.04
C ALA A 97 7.62 2.80 -4.32
N LEU A 98 6.66 2.21 -5.06
CA LEU A 98 5.38 1.78 -4.51
C LEU A 98 5.53 0.61 -3.52
N ALA A 99 6.44 -0.35 -3.79
CA ALA A 99 6.74 -1.43 -2.87
C ALA A 99 7.32 -0.89 -1.56
N TYR A 100 8.23 0.09 -1.65
CA TYR A 100 8.76 0.78 -0.48
C TYR A 100 7.65 1.47 0.31
N TYR A 101 6.80 2.22 -0.39
CA TYR A 101 5.70 2.96 0.25
C TYR A 101 4.72 2.02 0.96
N GLN A 102 4.35 0.91 0.33
CA GLN A 102 3.51 -0.11 0.92
C GLN A 102 4.15 -0.71 2.18
N TRP A 103 5.42 -1.11 2.09
CA TRP A 103 6.18 -1.64 3.23
C TRP A 103 6.26 -0.64 4.38
N TYR A 104 6.55 0.62 4.06
CA TYR A 104 6.74 1.69 5.04
C TYR A 104 5.43 2.04 5.78
N THR A 105 4.31 2.08 5.06
CA THR A 105 3.03 2.56 5.59
C THR A 105 2.07 1.44 6.01
N CYS A 106 2.32 0.19 5.64
CA CYS A 106 1.41 -0.96 5.80
C CYS A 106 0.03 -0.74 5.13
N ARG A 107 -0.08 0.20 4.19
CA ARG A 107 -1.32 0.47 3.45
C ARG A 107 -1.51 -0.56 2.35
N THR A 108 -2.76 -0.99 2.11
CA THR A 108 -3.05 -1.93 1.02
C THR A 108 -2.93 -1.25 -0.35
N PHE A 109 -2.50 -1.99 -1.37
CA PHE A 109 -2.40 -1.49 -2.74
C PHE A 109 -3.73 -0.95 -3.25
N THR A 110 -4.85 -1.59 -2.93
CA THR A 110 -6.20 -1.11 -3.25
C THR A 110 -6.47 0.30 -2.70
N LYS A 111 -6.05 0.57 -1.46
CA LYS A 111 -6.25 1.90 -0.85
C LYS A 111 -5.31 2.94 -1.45
N ILE A 112 -4.07 2.56 -1.77
CA ILE A 112 -3.09 3.44 -2.41
C ILE A 112 -3.58 3.84 -3.80
N HIS A 113 -4.03 2.88 -4.60
CA HIS A 113 -4.52 3.12 -5.97
C HIS A 113 -5.75 4.05 -6.02
N LYS A 114 -6.60 4.05 -4.99
CA LYS A 114 -7.70 5.01 -4.86
C LYS A 114 -7.25 6.46 -4.67
N VAL A 115 -6.05 6.64 -4.13
CA VAL A 115 -5.48 7.98 -3.82
C VAL A 115 -4.69 8.53 -4.99
N VAL A 116 -3.92 7.66 -5.66
CA VAL A 116 -3.02 8.03 -6.74
C VAL A 116 -3.02 6.94 -7.81
N SER A 117 -3.15 7.34 -9.08
CA SER A 117 -3.03 6.42 -10.22
C SER A 117 -1.55 6.08 -10.47
N LEU A 118 -1.30 4.93 -11.09
CA LEU A 118 0.07 4.53 -11.45
C LEU A 118 0.67 5.44 -12.52
N LYS A 119 -0.14 5.92 -13.49
CA LYS A 119 0.29 6.94 -14.48
C LYS A 119 0.84 8.18 -13.80
N ARG A 120 0.18 8.63 -12.71
CA ARG A 120 0.68 9.76 -11.94
C ARG A 120 1.99 9.43 -11.21
N ILE A 121 2.14 8.23 -10.66
CA ILE A 121 3.41 7.81 -10.03
C ILE A 121 4.53 7.75 -11.07
N VAL A 122 4.29 7.18 -12.25
CA VAL A 122 5.25 7.14 -13.36
C VAL A 122 5.68 8.56 -13.76
N SER A 123 4.74 9.52 -13.85
CA SER A 123 5.06 10.92 -14.17
C SER A 123 5.89 11.65 -13.11
N MET A 124 6.03 11.08 -11.93
CA MET A 124 6.92 11.61 -10.88
C MET A 124 8.38 11.18 -11.07
N TYR A 125 8.67 10.24 -11.98
CA TYR A 125 9.99 9.69 -12.21
C TYR A 125 11.06 10.77 -12.41
N ASP A 126 10.84 11.69 -13.33
CA ASP A 126 11.82 12.73 -13.69
C ASP A 126 12.27 13.58 -12.50
N ILE A 127 11.43 13.70 -11.48
CA ILE A 127 11.71 14.52 -10.28
C ILE A 127 12.30 13.67 -9.16
N TYR A 128 11.71 12.49 -8.90
CA TYR A 128 11.97 11.75 -7.67
C TYR A 128 12.98 10.60 -7.81
N HIS A 129 13.35 10.18 -9.02
CA HIS A 129 14.24 9.02 -9.20
C HIS A 129 15.67 9.25 -8.66
N GLU A 130 16.13 10.50 -8.62
CA GLU A 130 17.42 10.89 -8.06
C GLU A 130 17.34 11.42 -6.61
N MET A 131 16.12 11.57 -6.07
CA MET A 131 15.90 12.06 -4.71
C MET A 131 15.86 10.92 -3.69
N ASP A 132 16.05 11.29 -2.41
CA ASP A 132 15.77 10.35 -1.33
C ASP A 132 14.30 9.93 -1.36
N ILE A 133 14.05 8.64 -1.16
CA ILE A 133 12.70 8.04 -1.23
C ILE A 133 11.70 8.70 -0.26
N THR A 134 12.17 9.36 0.78
CA THR A 134 11.33 10.09 1.74
C THR A 134 10.52 11.19 1.07
N HIS A 135 11.04 11.88 0.05
CA HIS A 135 10.30 12.90 -0.69
C HIS A 135 9.09 12.32 -1.43
N PHE A 136 9.25 11.13 -2.02
CA PHE A 136 8.13 10.40 -2.63
C PHE A 136 7.09 10.01 -1.57
N ILE A 137 7.53 9.48 -0.42
CA ILE A 137 6.65 9.11 0.70
C ILE A 137 5.83 10.32 1.16
N ASP A 138 6.47 11.46 1.38
CA ASP A 138 5.82 12.68 1.85
C ASP A 138 4.77 13.15 0.84
N THR A 139 5.11 13.17 -0.44
CA THR A 139 4.17 13.53 -1.51
C THR A 139 2.94 12.62 -1.56
N ILE A 140 3.13 11.30 -1.48
CA ILE A 140 1.99 10.37 -1.46
C ILE A 140 1.19 10.49 -0.17
N ASN A 141 1.84 10.79 0.97
CA ASN A 141 1.14 11.05 2.23
C ASN A 141 0.28 12.33 2.16
N GLU A 142 0.75 13.40 1.52
CA GLU A 142 -0.06 14.60 1.29
C GLU A 142 -1.30 14.29 0.43
N LEU A 143 -1.14 13.52 -0.66
CA LEU A 143 -2.26 13.07 -1.48
C LEU A 143 -3.24 12.21 -0.67
N TRP A 144 -2.71 11.32 0.16
CA TRP A 144 -3.51 10.48 1.05
C TRP A 144 -4.32 11.31 2.03
N ASP A 145 -3.72 12.31 2.66
CA ASP A 145 -4.36 13.17 3.64
C ASP A 145 -5.42 14.08 3.02
N ASN A 146 -5.20 14.50 1.78
CA ASN A 146 -6.17 15.24 0.99
C ASN A 146 -7.36 14.38 0.56
N TYR A 147 -7.12 13.11 0.20
CA TYR A 147 -8.17 12.16 -0.20
C TYR A 147 -9.00 11.69 1.01
N TYR A 148 -8.34 11.26 2.07
CA TYR A 148 -8.96 10.84 3.32
C TYR A 148 -8.97 11.99 4.33
N LYS A 149 -9.85 12.97 4.16
CA LYS A 149 -9.96 14.15 5.04
C LYS A 149 -10.16 13.79 6.51
N GLU A 150 -10.82 12.68 6.80
CA GLU A 150 -11.02 12.18 8.15
C GLU A 150 -10.27 10.86 8.38
N THR A 151 -9.72 10.68 9.59
CA THR A 151 -9.14 9.40 9.99
C THR A 151 -10.24 8.33 10.10
N ASN A 152 -9.87 7.06 9.90
CA ASN A 152 -10.82 5.96 10.09
C ASN A 152 -11.42 5.94 11.50
N LEU A 153 -10.61 6.24 12.52
CA LEU A 153 -11.08 6.34 13.90
C LEU A 153 -12.21 7.38 14.04
N LYS A 154 -11.98 8.59 13.51
CA LYS A 154 -12.98 9.68 13.56
C LYS A 154 -14.24 9.31 12.80
N ARG A 155 -14.11 8.73 11.60
CA ARG A 155 -15.24 8.27 10.79
C ARG A 155 -16.07 7.20 11.49
N LEU A 156 -15.42 6.17 12.03
CA LEU A 156 -16.10 5.06 12.75
C LEU A 156 -16.77 5.55 14.02
N ARG A 157 -16.11 6.44 14.78
CA ARG A 157 -16.70 7.05 15.97
C ARG A 157 -17.99 7.82 15.63
N LYS A 158 -17.95 8.65 14.58
CA LYS A 158 -19.12 9.40 14.11
C LYS A 158 -20.25 8.46 13.66
N LEU A 159 -19.93 7.37 12.94
CA LEU A 159 -20.91 6.36 12.53
C LEU A 159 -21.54 5.66 13.73
N ALA A 160 -20.78 5.45 14.82
CA ALA A 160 -21.30 4.93 16.08
C ALA A 160 -22.09 5.96 16.91
N GLY A 161 -22.19 7.20 16.43
CA GLY A 161 -22.89 8.29 17.14
C GLY A 161 -22.18 8.78 18.41
N LEU A 162 -20.89 8.48 18.58
CA LEU A 162 -20.15 8.77 19.79
C LEU A 162 -19.38 10.11 19.68
N SER A 163 -19.37 10.87 20.78
CA SER A 163 -18.39 11.94 20.99
C SER A 163 -17.01 11.37 21.30
N GLN A 164 -15.95 12.18 21.19
CA GLN A 164 -14.59 11.77 21.59
C GLN A 164 -14.53 11.39 23.09
N ARG A 165 -15.30 12.08 23.91
CA ARG A 165 -15.36 11.81 25.36
C ARG A 165 -16.03 10.47 25.65
N GLU A 166 -17.16 10.18 25.03
CA GLU A 166 -17.85 8.88 25.17
C GLU A 166 -16.99 7.74 24.66
N LEU A 167 -16.28 7.91 23.52
CA LEU A 167 -15.34 6.91 23.05
C LEU A 167 -14.20 6.68 24.06
N SER A 168 -13.72 7.75 24.71
CA SER A 168 -12.69 7.63 25.76
C SER A 168 -13.22 6.85 26.97
N GLU A 169 -14.40 7.17 27.44
CA GLU A 169 -15.04 6.50 28.59
C GLU A 169 -15.30 5.01 28.31
N LEU A 170 -15.86 4.69 27.13
CA LEU A 170 -16.20 3.32 26.76
C LEU A 170 -14.97 2.46 26.44
N SER A 171 -13.94 3.04 25.81
CA SER A 171 -12.74 2.31 25.44
C SER A 171 -11.68 2.27 26.55
N GLY A 172 -11.76 3.20 27.52
CA GLY A 172 -10.73 3.39 28.52
C GLY A 172 -9.39 3.90 27.94
N VAL A 173 -9.41 4.45 26.71
CA VAL A 173 -8.26 5.12 26.11
C VAL A 173 -8.35 6.62 26.43
N PRO A 174 -7.27 7.25 26.90
CA PRO A 174 -7.31 8.67 27.28
C PRO A 174 -7.81 9.59 26.16
N LEU A 175 -8.71 10.50 26.47
CA LEU A 175 -9.28 11.48 25.51
C LEU A 175 -8.21 12.18 24.70
N ARG A 176 -7.11 12.59 25.32
CA ARG A 176 -6.00 13.26 24.64
C ARG A 176 -5.38 12.39 23.54
N GLN A 177 -5.27 11.07 23.74
CA GLN A 177 -4.76 10.18 22.71
C GLN A 177 -5.74 10.07 21.53
N ILE A 178 -7.05 9.97 21.78
CA ILE A 178 -8.09 9.96 20.74
C ILE A 178 -7.99 11.25 19.90
N GLN A 179 -7.85 12.40 20.54
CA GLN A 179 -7.69 13.69 19.85
C GLN A 179 -6.47 13.71 18.96
N LEU A 180 -5.32 13.25 19.46
CA LEU A 180 -4.06 13.18 18.68
C LEU A 180 -4.17 12.24 17.47
N PHE A 181 -4.85 11.10 17.62
CA PHE A 181 -5.10 10.18 16.51
C PHE A 181 -6.05 10.78 15.47
N GLU A 182 -7.15 11.41 15.88
CA GLU A 182 -8.11 12.01 14.97
C GLU A 182 -7.58 13.26 14.26
N GLN A 183 -6.63 13.96 14.86
CA GLN A 183 -5.93 15.11 14.30
C GLN A 183 -4.66 14.71 13.49
N ARG A 184 -4.36 13.41 13.37
CA ARG A 184 -3.15 12.87 12.71
C ARG A 184 -1.81 13.34 13.31
N GLN A 185 -1.85 13.93 14.50
CA GLN A 185 -0.65 14.32 15.25
C GLN A 185 0.08 13.09 15.84
N ARG A 186 -0.60 11.95 15.89
CA ARG A 186 -0.03 10.66 16.29
C ARG A 186 -0.60 9.55 15.41
N ASN A 187 0.28 8.68 14.91
CA ASN A 187 -0.14 7.53 14.13
C ASN A 187 -0.72 6.43 15.04
N ILE A 188 -1.95 6.00 14.76
CA ILE A 188 -2.62 4.95 15.52
C ILE A 188 -1.91 3.60 15.41
N ASN A 189 -1.21 3.36 14.29
CA ASN A 189 -0.44 2.11 14.09
C ASN A 189 0.78 2.00 15.02
N HIS A 190 1.19 3.12 15.63
CA HIS A 190 2.29 3.14 16.62
C HIS A 190 1.78 3.12 18.06
N THR A 191 0.50 2.86 18.27
CA THR A 191 -0.06 2.70 19.62
C THR A 191 0.03 1.26 20.12
N LYS A 192 -0.30 1.05 21.38
CA LYS A 192 -0.35 -0.30 21.95
C LYS A 192 -1.45 -1.11 21.26
N ALA A 193 -1.20 -2.34 20.89
CA ALA A 193 -2.20 -3.22 20.28
C ALA A 193 -3.49 -3.33 21.11
N ILE A 194 -3.36 -3.29 22.44
CA ILE A 194 -4.51 -3.31 23.35
C ILE A 194 -5.46 -2.12 23.13
N ASP A 195 -4.94 -0.93 22.83
CA ASP A 195 -5.78 0.25 22.59
C ASP A 195 -6.53 0.13 21.26
N VAL A 196 -5.91 -0.44 20.23
CA VAL A 196 -6.56 -0.75 18.95
C VAL A 196 -7.69 -1.76 19.14
N VAL A 197 -7.46 -2.82 19.92
CA VAL A 197 -8.48 -3.82 20.26
C VAL A 197 -9.64 -3.19 21.04
N LYS A 198 -9.38 -2.28 21.98
CA LYS A 198 -10.41 -1.56 22.73
C LYS A 198 -11.28 -0.71 21.81
N PHE A 199 -10.68 0.04 20.88
CA PHE A 199 -11.43 0.78 19.86
C PHE A 199 -12.29 -0.14 19.00
N ALA A 200 -11.71 -1.24 18.49
CA ALA A 200 -12.42 -2.19 17.65
C ALA A 200 -13.66 -2.79 18.33
N ARG A 201 -13.55 -3.09 19.62
CA ARG A 201 -14.69 -3.59 20.42
C ARG A 201 -15.80 -2.56 20.56
N VAL A 202 -15.47 -1.31 20.93
CA VAL A 202 -16.45 -0.23 21.12
C VAL A 202 -17.10 0.14 19.78
N LEU A 203 -16.30 0.24 18.72
CA LEU A 203 -16.76 0.67 17.40
C LEU A 203 -17.29 -0.49 16.53
N ARG A 204 -17.27 -1.72 17.05
CA ARG A 204 -17.75 -2.95 16.38
C ARG A 204 -17.15 -3.11 14.98
N CYS A 205 -15.84 -2.90 14.85
CA CYS A 205 -15.11 -3.03 13.61
C CYS A 205 -13.91 -3.98 13.75
N LYS A 206 -13.31 -4.34 12.61
CA LYS A 206 -12.05 -5.10 12.62
C LYS A 206 -10.89 -4.19 12.99
N THR A 207 -9.80 -4.77 13.47
CA THR A 207 -8.55 -4.08 13.83
C THR A 207 -7.67 -3.77 12.62
N GLU A 208 -8.06 -4.28 11.45
CA GLU A 208 -7.37 -4.11 10.16
C GLU A 208 -7.92 -2.94 9.34
#